data_4baec4abb5186273e5a19c00b3f5b2ba
#
_entry.id   4baec4abb5186273e5a19c00b3f5b2ba
#
_cell.length_a   1.000
_cell.length_b   1.000
_cell.length_c   1.000
_cell.angle_alpha   90.00
_cell.angle_beta   90.00
_cell.angle_gamma   90.00
#
_symmetry.space_group_name_H-M   'P 1'
#
loop_
_entity.id
_entity.type
_entity.pdbx_description
1 polymer ?
#
loop_
_entity_poly.entity_id
_entity_poly.type
_entity_poly.pdbx_seq_one_letter_code
_entity_poly.pdbx_strand_id
1 'polypeptide(L)'
;MGMLTAFGGLGASVRRITAGGAGRGERESMYVVFVAGTLALTVFISYTTFATAMLMRRWRLTSNPLLSKADAVVRLMLIGVCIGLGAISGLDYRTLGWTWENAWQQLLLGGAIGLGLGLGLHVLSQWVRNSMGTRLYSKTFSEMIIPRTQREFYFIAAALIPVVILEELLFRSLLIGGFSPLLPAWLLVILTSLVFGALHLPQGAWGIVGASIAGAIFGLLFLFEHSVLAPMVAHYVANLLQIMLVFRLLDGPHSSKPGAETGVRRLEAGSNAAEE
;
A
#
# COMPACT_ATOMS: atom_id res chain seq x y z
N MET A 1 18.52 -19.75 -16.53
CA MET A 1 19.68 -20.16 -15.70
C MET A 1 20.13 -19.07 -14.73
N GLY A 2 19.65 -17.84 -14.83
CA GLY A 2 20.01 -16.71 -13.94
C GLY A 2 19.22 -16.58 -12.64
N MET A 3 18.09 -17.26 -12.49
CA MET A 3 17.19 -17.11 -11.33
C MET A 3 17.67 -17.85 -10.07
N LEU A 4 18.46 -18.93 -10.21
CA LEU A 4 18.98 -19.71 -9.09
C LEU A 4 20.24 -19.09 -8.44
N THR A 5 20.97 -18.23 -9.14
CA THR A 5 22.17 -17.54 -8.63
C THR A 5 21.87 -16.33 -7.75
N ALA A 6 20.68 -15.70 -7.90
CA ALA A 6 20.24 -14.58 -7.07
C ALA A 6 20.00 -14.98 -5.59
N PHE A 7 19.64 -16.24 -5.33
CA PHE A 7 19.41 -16.74 -3.97
C PHE A 7 20.68 -17.10 -3.19
N GLY A 8 21.81 -17.28 -3.86
CA GLY A 8 23.09 -17.65 -3.22
C GLY A 8 23.87 -16.49 -2.60
N GLY A 9 23.64 -15.26 -3.06
CA GLY A 9 24.42 -14.07 -2.64
C GLY A 9 24.10 -13.56 -1.23
N LEU A 10 22.89 -13.74 -0.75
CA LEU A 10 22.44 -13.27 0.57
C LEU A 10 23.10 -14.04 1.73
N GLY A 11 23.42 -15.33 1.56
CA GLY A 11 24.08 -16.14 2.59
C GLY A 11 25.57 -15.83 2.80
N ALA A 12 26.24 -15.21 1.82
CA ALA A 12 27.65 -14.88 1.91
C ALA A 12 27.92 -13.57 2.71
N SER A 13 26.97 -12.67 2.79
CA SER A 13 27.10 -11.39 3.51
C SER A 13 27.13 -11.57 5.04
N VAL A 14 26.41 -12.56 5.55
CA VAL A 14 26.35 -12.85 7.00
C VAL A 14 27.71 -13.32 7.57
N ARG A 15 28.56 -13.97 6.76
CA ARG A 15 29.88 -14.47 7.22
C ARG A 15 30.94 -13.37 7.40
N ARG A 16 30.78 -12.16 6.87
CA ARG A 16 31.77 -11.07 6.99
C ARG A 16 31.64 -10.22 8.26
N ILE A 17 30.59 -10.39 9.06
CA ILE A 17 30.35 -9.63 10.30
C ILE A 17 31.24 -10.14 11.44
N THR A 18 32.04 -11.17 11.26
CA THR A 18 32.69 -11.93 12.36
C THR A 18 34.13 -11.54 12.71
N ALA A 19 34.63 -10.39 12.31
CA ALA A 19 35.99 -9.96 12.65
C ALA A 19 35.97 -8.79 13.66
N GLY A 20 36.06 -9.11 14.98
CA GLY A 20 36.26 -8.11 16.03
C GLY A 20 35.50 -8.42 17.33
N GLY A 21 36.16 -8.94 18.36
CA GLY A 21 35.52 -9.51 19.54
C GLY A 21 34.78 -8.53 20.49
N ALA A 22 35.17 -7.27 20.63
CA ALA A 22 34.56 -6.32 21.57
C ALA A 22 33.26 -5.66 21.05
N GLY A 23 33.07 -5.55 19.75
CA GLY A 23 31.88 -4.97 19.13
C GLY A 23 30.77 -5.99 18.78
N ARG A 24 30.98 -7.28 19.00
CA ARG A 24 30.02 -8.33 18.59
C ARG A 24 28.77 -8.33 19.47
N GLY A 25 28.93 -8.33 20.80
CA GLY A 25 27.80 -8.36 21.73
C GLY A 25 26.90 -7.12 21.62
N GLU A 26 27.50 -5.97 21.35
CA GLU A 26 26.77 -4.72 21.16
C GLU A 26 25.94 -4.74 19.86
N ARG A 27 26.50 -5.22 18.75
CA ARG A 27 25.78 -5.38 17.48
C ARG A 27 24.66 -6.42 17.56
N GLU A 28 24.88 -7.54 18.26
CA GLU A 28 23.84 -8.54 18.48
C GLU A 28 22.69 -7.96 19.29
N SER A 29 23.01 -7.19 20.35
CA SER A 29 22.01 -6.48 21.16
C SER A 29 21.20 -5.46 20.33
N MET A 30 21.87 -4.66 19.48
CA MET A 30 21.21 -3.69 18.61
C MET A 30 20.30 -4.38 17.58
N TYR A 31 20.73 -5.50 17.01
CA TYR A 31 19.90 -6.28 16.08
C TYR A 31 18.68 -6.87 16.76
N VAL A 32 18.79 -7.35 18.01
CA VAL A 32 17.63 -7.82 18.79
C VAL A 32 16.63 -6.69 19.04
N VAL A 33 17.12 -5.48 19.39
CA VAL A 33 16.26 -4.28 19.54
C VAL A 33 15.56 -3.93 18.22
N PHE A 34 16.28 -3.99 17.11
CA PHE A 34 15.71 -3.79 15.77
C PHE A 34 14.59 -4.79 15.48
N VAL A 35 14.82 -6.09 15.68
CA VAL A 35 13.82 -7.14 15.46
C VAL A 35 12.59 -6.94 16.33
N ALA A 36 12.79 -6.73 17.64
CA ALA A 36 11.70 -6.52 18.59
C ALA A 36 10.90 -5.25 18.24
N GLY A 37 11.59 -4.14 17.93
CA GLY A 37 10.98 -2.87 17.53
C GLY A 37 10.19 -2.97 16.23
N THR A 38 10.72 -3.68 15.22
CA THR A 38 10.04 -3.91 13.94
C THR A 38 8.78 -4.76 14.11
N LEU A 39 8.84 -5.82 14.93
CA LEU A 39 7.67 -6.63 15.25
C LEU A 39 6.62 -5.82 16.03
N ALA A 40 7.04 -5.05 17.04
CA ALA A 40 6.13 -4.18 17.79
C ALA A 40 5.46 -3.14 16.89
N LEU A 41 6.21 -2.52 15.97
CA LEU A 41 5.68 -1.58 14.99
C LEU A 41 4.67 -2.26 14.04
N THR A 42 4.98 -3.45 13.56
CA THR A 42 4.09 -4.24 12.69
C THR A 42 2.78 -4.59 13.40
N VAL A 43 2.86 -5.03 14.67
CA VAL A 43 1.69 -5.33 15.50
C VAL A 43 0.88 -4.06 15.77
N PHE A 44 1.54 -2.94 16.07
CA PHE A 44 0.87 -1.66 16.30
C PHE A 44 0.10 -1.20 15.06
N ILE A 45 0.73 -1.21 13.88
CA ILE A 45 0.08 -0.83 12.61
C ILE A 45 -1.08 -1.81 12.29
N SER A 46 -0.88 -3.10 12.51
CA SER A 46 -1.93 -4.11 12.31
C SER A 46 -3.13 -3.87 13.22
N TYR A 47 -2.89 -3.60 14.50
CA TYR A 47 -3.93 -3.30 15.48
C TYR A 47 -4.70 -2.02 15.11
N THR A 48 -3.99 -0.94 14.79
CA THR A 48 -4.65 0.35 14.42
C THR A 48 -5.46 0.22 13.15
N THR A 49 -4.98 -0.54 12.16
CA THR A 49 -5.72 -0.82 10.92
C THR A 49 -6.98 -1.64 11.20
N PHE A 50 -6.87 -2.69 12.01
CA PHE A 50 -8.03 -3.50 12.41
C PHE A 50 -9.04 -2.69 13.21
N ALA A 51 -8.58 -1.90 14.19
CA ALA A 51 -9.43 -1.02 14.99
C ALA A 51 -10.17 0.01 14.11
N THR A 52 -9.46 0.60 13.14
CA THR A 52 -10.06 1.52 12.16
C THR A 52 -11.12 0.80 11.31
N ALA A 53 -10.83 -0.41 10.83
CA ALA A 53 -11.80 -1.20 10.06
C ALA A 53 -13.08 -1.50 10.86
N MET A 54 -12.92 -1.82 12.15
CA MET A 54 -14.07 -2.04 13.05
C MET A 54 -14.86 -0.76 13.30
N LEU A 55 -14.18 0.36 13.47
CA LEU A 55 -14.80 1.67 13.65
C LEU A 55 -15.61 2.08 12.41
N MET A 56 -15.04 1.89 11.20
CA MET A 56 -15.70 2.18 9.93
C MET A 56 -16.97 1.35 9.69
N ARG A 57 -17.09 0.18 10.29
CA ARG A 57 -18.32 -0.63 10.24
C ARG A 57 -19.45 -0.06 11.11
N ARG A 58 -19.08 0.66 12.18
CA ARG A 58 -20.04 1.23 13.14
C ARG A 58 -20.41 2.67 12.85
N TRP A 59 -19.47 3.45 12.32
CA TRP A 59 -19.59 4.89 12.10
C TRP A 59 -19.28 5.23 10.65
N ARG A 60 -20.15 6.03 10.03
CA ARG A 60 -19.85 6.60 8.70
C ARG A 60 -18.91 7.79 8.91
N LEU A 61 -17.68 7.68 8.45
CA LEU A 61 -16.76 8.81 8.40
C LEU A 61 -17.24 9.79 7.33
N THR A 62 -17.28 11.07 7.68
CA THR A 62 -17.76 12.15 6.79
C THR A 62 -16.69 12.69 5.86
N SER A 63 -15.41 12.37 6.13
CA SER A 63 -14.26 12.87 5.39
C SER A 63 -13.35 11.72 4.93
N ASN A 64 -12.63 11.95 3.83
CA ASN A 64 -11.63 11.01 3.32
C ASN A 64 -10.44 10.91 4.30
N PRO A 65 -10.16 9.71 4.86
CA PRO A 65 -9.07 9.54 5.83
C PRO A 65 -7.69 9.86 5.24
N LEU A 66 -7.49 9.64 3.93
CA LEU A 66 -6.21 9.95 3.26
C LEU A 66 -5.89 11.45 3.28
N LEU A 67 -6.89 12.31 3.39
CA LEU A 67 -6.75 13.77 3.42
C LEU A 67 -6.64 14.34 4.84
N SER A 68 -6.64 13.49 5.86
CA SER A 68 -6.47 13.92 7.25
C SER A 68 -5.04 14.39 7.51
N LYS A 69 -4.88 15.64 7.97
CA LYS A 69 -3.58 16.19 8.37
C LYS A 69 -2.96 15.42 9.53
N ALA A 70 -3.78 14.99 10.49
CA ALA A 70 -3.33 14.21 11.64
C ALA A 70 -2.75 12.86 11.18
N ASP A 71 -3.43 12.18 10.26
CA ASP A 71 -2.99 10.92 9.70
C ASP A 71 -1.69 11.06 8.88
N ALA A 72 -1.55 12.15 8.11
CA ALA A 72 -0.31 12.47 7.40
C ALA A 72 0.87 12.67 8.37
N VAL A 73 0.68 13.39 9.47
CA VAL A 73 1.72 13.58 10.50
C VAL A 73 2.11 12.25 11.14
N VAL A 74 1.13 11.42 11.50
CA VAL A 74 1.40 10.07 12.06
C VAL A 74 2.21 9.22 11.09
N ARG A 75 1.88 9.23 9.80
CA ARG A 75 2.66 8.49 8.78
C ARG A 75 4.10 8.99 8.67
N LEU A 76 4.32 10.30 8.68
CA LEU A 76 5.66 10.86 8.66
C LEU A 76 6.47 10.46 9.91
N MET A 77 5.85 10.44 11.09
CA MET A 77 6.48 9.95 12.32
C MET A 77 6.83 8.46 12.20
N LEU A 78 5.92 7.63 11.68
CA LEU A 78 6.17 6.19 11.49
C LEU A 78 7.26 5.92 10.45
N ILE A 79 7.37 6.73 9.38
CA ILE A 79 8.49 6.69 8.43
C ILE A 79 9.81 6.96 9.18
N GLY A 80 9.84 7.99 10.04
CA GLY A 80 11.00 8.29 10.88
C GLY A 80 11.37 7.12 11.80
N VAL A 81 10.39 6.45 12.38
CA VAL A 81 10.60 5.22 13.19
C VAL A 81 11.19 4.10 12.34
N CYS A 82 10.67 3.85 11.12
CA CYS A 82 11.22 2.83 10.22
C CYS A 82 12.69 3.12 9.87
N ILE A 83 13.01 4.38 9.54
CA ILE A 83 14.40 4.80 9.24
C ILE A 83 15.28 4.62 10.48
N GLY A 84 14.81 5.03 11.65
CA GLY A 84 15.53 4.86 12.91
C GLY A 84 15.81 3.38 13.24
N LEU A 85 14.81 2.51 13.11
CA LEU A 85 14.98 1.07 13.32
C LEU A 85 15.99 0.48 12.31
N GLY A 86 15.91 0.83 11.05
CA GLY A 86 16.88 0.38 10.05
C GLY A 86 18.30 0.86 10.37
N ALA A 87 18.46 2.11 10.81
CA ALA A 87 19.76 2.67 11.16
C ALA A 87 20.41 1.98 12.36
N ILE A 88 19.64 1.58 13.38
CA ILE A 88 20.15 0.86 14.56
C ILE A 88 20.31 -0.65 14.33
N SER A 89 19.83 -1.20 13.22
CA SER A 89 19.87 -2.64 12.95
C SER A 89 21.27 -3.23 12.87
N GLY A 90 22.27 -2.38 12.60
CA GLY A 90 23.64 -2.81 12.31
C GLY A 90 23.83 -3.52 10.98
N LEU A 91 22.77 -3.58 10.16
CA LEU A 91 22.80 -4.16 8.80
C LEU A 91 23.34 -3.16 7.79
N ASP A 92 23.89 -3.69 6.70
CA ASP A 92 24.28 -2.88 5.56
C ASP A 92 23.04 -2.23 4.91
N TYR A 93 23.15 -0.96 4.52
CA TYR A 93 22.09 -0.23 3.81
C TYR A 93 21.63 -0.93 2.52
N ARG A 94 22.50 -1.72 1.87
CA ARG A 94 22.17 -2.56 0.71
C ARG A 94 21.22 -3.70 1.09
N THR A 95 21.41 -4.29 2.27
CA THR A 95 20.51 -5.33 2.79
C THR A 95 19.10 -4.77 3.06
N LEU A 96 19.03 -3.52 3.53
CA LEU A 96 17.78 -2.79 3.73
C LEU A 96 17.20 -2.22 2.42
N GLY A 97 17.90 -2.34 1.30
CA GLY A 97 17.49 -1.82 0.00
C GLY A 97 17.56 -0.31 -0.13
N TRP A 98 18.38 0.37 0.71
CA TRP A 98 18.55 1.83 0.67
C TRP A 98 19.63 2.21 -0.35
N THR A 99 19.42 1.81 -1.60
CA THR A 99 20.35 2.03 -2.72
C THR A 99 19.66 2.83 -3.81
N TRP A 100 20.45 3.65 -4.50
CA TRP A 100 20.01 4.47 -5.63
C TRP A 100 20.74 4.09 -6.93
N GLU A 101 21.43 2.94 -6.92
CA GLU A 101 22.13 2.44 -8.09
C GLU A 101 21.12 2.16 -9.20
N ASN A 102 21.44 2.60 -10.42
CA ASN A 102 20.55 2.44 -11.58
C ASN A 102 19.11 2.98 -11.36
N ALA A 103 18.97 4.09 -10.63
CA ALA A 103 17.67 4.65 -10.25
C ALA A 103 16.72 4.82 -11.46
N TRP A 104 17.23 5.24 -12.62
CA TRP A 104 16.42 5.39 -13.82
C TRP A 104 15.82 4.07 -14.29
N GLN A 105 16.60 2.99 -14.30
CA GLN A 105 16.10 1.66 -14.66
C GLN A 105 15.04 1.19 -13.66
N GLN A 106 15.24 1.42 -12.37
CA GLN A 106 14.28 1.09 -11.32
C GLN A 106 12.98 1.89 -11.45
N LEU A 107 13.03 3.17 -11.84
CA LEU A 107 11.85 3.98 -12.12
C LEU A 107 11.05 3.43 -13.31
N LEU A 108 11.73 3.07 -14.40
CA LEU A 108 11.09 2.48 -15.58
C LEU A 108 10.49 1.11 -15.29
N LEU A 109 11.24 0.23 -14.63
CA LEU A 109 10.78 -1.12 -14.27
C LEU A 109 9.61 -1.05 -13.29
N GLY A 110 9.76 -0.25 -12.22
CA GLY A 110 8.69 -0.03 -11.25
C GLY A 110 7.44 0.55 -11.90
N GLY A 111 7.60 1.55 -12.79
CA GLY A 111 6.50 2.12 -13.56
C GLY A 111 5.79 1.08 -14.44
N ALA A 112 6.52 0.29 -15.19
CA ALA A 112 5.97 -0.76 -16.06
C ALA A 112 5.22 -1.85 -15.26
N ILE A 113 5.84 -2.33 -14.17
CA ILE A 113 5.21 -3.32 -13.27
C ILE A 113 3.99 -2.73 -12.59
N GLY A 114 4.05 -1.48 -12.12
CA GLY A 114 2.92 -0.80 -11.49
C GLY A 114 1.74 -0.62 -12.44
N LEU A 115 1.98 -0.22 -13.69
CA LEU A 115 0.95 -0.13 -14.73
C LEU A 115 0.35 -1.51 -15.04
N GLY A 116 1.19 -2.52 -15.26
CA GLY A 116 0.72 -3.89 -15.55
C GLY A 116 -0.10 -4.47 -14.40
N LEU A 117 0.35 -4.30 -13.15
CA LEU A 117 -0.34 -4.74 -11.95
C LEU A 117 -1.67 -3.99 -11.75
N GLY A 118 -1.65 -2.65 -11.87
CA GLY A 118 -2.85 -1.83 -11.72
C GLY A 118 -3.93 -2.17 -12.74
N LEU A 119 -3.55 -2.34 -14.02
CA LEU A 119 -4.47 -2.79 -15.08
C LEU A 119 -4.95 -4.22 -14.85
N GLY A 120 -4.04 -5.15 -14.52
CA GLY A 120 -4.37 -6.55 -14.27
C GLY A 120 -5.35 -6.71 -13.11
N LEU A 121 -5.08 -6.05 -11.98
CA LEU A 121 -5.99 -6.05 -10.83
C LEU A 121 -7.32 -5.36 -11.15
N HIS A 122 -7.35 -4.31 -11.99
CA HIS A 122 -8.58 -3.67 -12.43
C HIS A 122 -9.43 -4.64 -13.27
N VAL A 123 -8.85 -5.26 -14.28
CA VAL A 123 -9.56 -6.23 -15.13
C VAL A 123 -10.07 -7.42 -14.31
N LEU A 124 -9.22 -7.98 -13.45
CA LEU A 124 -9.59 -9.08 -12.57
C LEU A 124 -10.69 -8.66 -11.58
N SER A 125 -10.63 -7.45 -11.06
CA SER A 125 -11.67 -6.88 -10.19
C SER A 125 -13.02 -6.76 -10.91
N GLN A 126 -13.04 -6.33 -12.18
CA GLN A 126 -14.25 -6.28 -12.98
C GLN A 126 -14.81 -7.69 -13.24
N TRP A 127 -13.96 -8.64 -13.57
CA TRP A 127 -14.36 -10.03 -13.78
C TRP A 127 -14.95 -10.64 -12.49
N VAL A 128 -14.31 -10.47 -11.33
CA VAL A 128 -14.81 -10.93 -10.02
C VAL A 128 -16.16 -10.29 -9.71
N ARG A 129 -16.32 -9.00 -9.97
CA ARG A 129 -17.58 -8.27 -9.74
C ARG A 129 -18.71 -8.79 -10.60
N ASN A 130 -18.44 -9.08 -11.86
CA ASN A 130 -19.43 -9.60 -12.80
C ASN A 130 -19.82 -11.05 -12.48
N SER A 131 -18.86 -11.88 -12.00
CA SER A 131 -19.07 -13.30 -11.72
C SER A 131 -19.62 -13.59 -10.33
N MET A 132 -19.14 -12.86 -9.31
CA MET A 132 -19.43 -13.13 -7.89
C MET A 132 -20.23 -12.01 -7.21
N GLY A 133 -20.49 -10.92 -7.94
CA GLY A 133 -21.17 -9.74 -7.43
C GLY A 133 -20.28 -8.88 -6.53
N THR A 134 -20.90 -7.92 -5.84
CA THR A 134 -20.19 -6.90 -5.03
C THR A 134 -19.92 -7.31 -3.60
N ARG A 135 -20.30 -8.52 -3.17
CA ARG A 135 -20.19 -8.99 -1.77
C ARG A 135 -18.75 -9.03 -1.24
N LEU A 136 -17.76 -9.18 -2.13
CA LEU A 136 -16.34 -9.24 -1.79
C LEU A 136 -15.70 -7.86 -1.60
N TYR A 137 -16.44 -6.78 -1.88
CA TYR A 137 -15.96 -5.39 -1.84
C TYR A 137 -16.58 -4.64 -0.65
N SER A 138 -15.79 -3.76 -0.04
CA SER A 138 -16.31 -2.83 0.95
C SER A 138 -16.85 -1.58 0.27
N LYS A 139 -18.17 -1.45 0.20
CA LYS A 139 -18.83 -0.27 -0.36
C LYS A 139 -18.45 0.99 0.42
N THR A 140 -18.45 0.92 1.74
CA THR A 140 -18.10 2.04 2.62
C THR A 140 -16.69 2.56 2.34
N PHE A 141 -15.71 1.65 2.21
CA PHE A 141 -14.32 2.02 1.92
C PHE A 141 -14.18 2.67 0.54
N SER A 142 -14.80 2.09 -0.48
CA SER A 142 -14.77 2.63 -1.84
C SER A 142 -15.35 4.04 -1.90
N GLU A 143 -16.51 4.27 -1.28
CA GLU A 143 -17.17 5.58 -1.24
C GLU A 143 -16.34 6.65 -0.53
N MET A 144 -15.45 6.26 0.39
CA MET A 144 -14.63 7.18 1.16
C MET A 144 -13.33 7.58 0.46
N ILE A 145 -12.72 6.68 -0.33
CA ILE A 145 -11.40 6.92 -0.96
C ILE A 145 -11.53 7.52 -2.35
N ILE A 146 -12.64 7.28 -3.05
CA ILE A 146 -12.82 7.80 -4.40
C ILE A 146 -12.92 9.33 -4.37
N PRO A 147 -12.06 10.04 -5.13
CA PRO A 147 -12.11 11.49 -5.21
C PRO A 147 -13.42 11.96 -5.85
N ARG A 148 -13.98 13.07 -5.36
CA ARG A 148 -15.21 13.68 -5.88
C ARG A 148 -14.94 14.81 -6.86
N THR A 149 -13.72 15.34 -6.86
CA THR A 149 -13.27 16.43 -7.71
C THR A 149 -11.84 16.21 -8.20
N GLN A 150 -11.46 16.86 -9.31
CA GLN A 150 -10.07 16.86 -9.80
C GLN A 150 -9.08 17.36 -8.74
N ARG A 151 -9.45 18.39 -7.98
CA ARG A 151 -8.63 18.92 -6.90
C ARG A 151 -8.37 17.85 -5.82
N GLU A 152 -9.42 17.14 -5.43
CA GLU A 152 -9.33 16.06 -4.45
C GLU A 152 -8.46 14.92 -4.96
N PHE A 153 -8.55 14.57 -6.25
CA PHE A 153 -7.68 13.59 -6.88
C PHE A 153 -6.19 13.94 -6.72
N TYR A 154 -5.80 15.20 -6.97
CA TYR A 154 -4.40 15.62 -6.80
C TYR A 154 -3.95 15.56 -5.34
N PHE A 155 -4.82 15.91 -4.38
CA PHE A 155 -4.49 15.76 -2.96
C PHE A 155 -4.35 14.30 -2.55
N ILE A 156 -5.19 13.41 -3.05
CA ILE A 156 -5.06 11.96 -2.81
C ILE A 156 -3.78 11.43 -3.43
N ALA A 157 -3.45 11.82 -4.67
CA ALA A 157 -2.20 11.43 -5.32
C ALA A 157 -0.97 11.85 -4.48
N ALA A 158 -0.96 13.07 -3.95
CA ALA A 158 0.10 13.52 -3.05
C ALA A 158 0.11 12.75 -1.71
N ALA A 159 -1.06 12.48 -1.12
CA ALA A 159 -1.19 11.76 0.15
C ALA A 159 -0.78 10.29 0.03
N LEU A 160 -0.84 9.68 -1.16
CA LEU A 160 -0.36 8.32 -1.40
C LEU A 160 1.16 8.20 -1.27
N ILE A 161 1.93 9.27 -1.48
CA ILE A 161 3.39 9.22 -1.40
C ILE A 161 3.87 8.73 -0.02
N PRO A 162 3.53 9.40 1.10
CA PRO A 162 3.96 8.92 2.41
C PRO A 162 3.34 7.57 2.80
N VAL A 163 2.15 7.21 2.29
CA VAL A 163 1.57 5.86 2.49
C VAL A 163 2.50 4.81 1.91
N VAL A 164 2.83 4.93 0.62
CA VAL A 164 3.67 3.97 -0.09
C VAL A 164 5.07 3.91 0.53
N ILE A 165 5.68 5.05 0.87
CA ILE A 165 6.99 5.07 1.51
C ILE A 165 6.97 4.30 2.83
N LEU A 166 5.98 4.53 3.68
CA LEU A 166 5.84 3.82 4.96
C LEU A 166 5.70 2.32 4.76
N GLU A 167 4.82 1.91 3.85
CA GLU A 167 4.55 0.49 3.60
C GLU A 167 5.77 -0.22 3.00
N GLU A 168 6.46 0.38 2.03
CA GLU A 168 7.66 -0.24 1.45
C GLU A 168 8.84 -0.26 2.42
N LEU A 169 9.03 0.77 3.25
CA LEU A 169 10.03 0.72 4.31
C LEU A 169 9.72 -0.38 5.33
N LEU A 170 8.48 -0.52 5.78
CA LEU A 170 8.13 -1.56 6.75
C LEU A 170 8.26 -2.95 6.14
N PHE A 171 7.60 -3.19 5.00
CA PHE A 171 7.46 -4.55 4.47
C PHE A 171 8.70 -5.02 3.71
N ARG A 172 9.34 -4.16 2.88
CA ARG A 172 10.48 -4.57 2.04
C ARG A 172 11.79 -4.34 2.74
N SER A 173 11.98 -3.14 3.30
CA SER A 173 13.23 -2.83 3.96
C SER A 173 13.37 -3.56 5.30
N LEU A 174 12.46 -3.31 6.26
CA LEU A 174 12.62 -3.84 7.61
C LEU A 174 12.26 -5.33 7.71
N LEU A 175 11.11 -5.76 7.17
CA LEU A 175 10.66 -7.15 7.32
C LEU A 175 11.34 -8.12 6.33
N ILE A 176 11.50 -7.78 5.04
CA ILE A 176 12.20 -8.69 4.11
C ILE A 176 13.71 -8.50 4.24
N GLY A 177 14.23 -7.30 4.00
CA GLY A 177 15.66 -7.00 4.07
C GLY A 177 16.23 -7.25 5.46
N GLY A 178 15.59 -6.65 6.48
CA GLY A 178 16.06 -6.69 7.85
C GLY A 178 16.00 -8.08 8.51
N PHE A 179 15.05 -8.94 8.13
CA PHE A 179 14.91 -10.29 8.66
C PHE A 179 15.59 -11.36 7.80
N SER A 180 16.23 -10.98 6.69
CA SER A 180 16.96 -11.90 5.82
C SER A 180 18.07 -12.71 6.53
N PRO A 181 18.69 -12.24 7.65
CA PRO A 181 19.60 -13.07 8.42
C PRO A 181 18.91 -14.20 9.22
N LEU A 182 17.61 -14.08 9.50
CA LEU A 182 16.85 -15.02 10.34
C LEU A 182 16.09 -16.06 9.52
N LEU A 183 15.54 -15.67 8.38
CA LEU A 183 14.63 -16.49 7.58
C LEU A 183 14.98 -16.42 6.08
N PRO A 184 14.71 -17.51 5.33
CA PRO A 184 14.89 -17.48 3.87
C PRO A 184 13.99 -16.45 3.20
N ALA A 185 14.54 -15.76 2.18
CA ALA A 185 13.89 -14.66 1.50
C ALA A 185 12.50 -15.02 0.92
N TRP A 186 12.34 -16.22 0.35
CA TRP A 186 11.06 -16.69 -0.19
C TRP A 186 9.97 -16.78 0.90
N LEU A 187 10.34 -17.25 2.10
CA LEU A 187 9.42 -17.35 3.24
C LEU A 187 9.02 -15.94 3.73
N LEU A 188 9.99 -15.03 3.82
CA LEU A 188 9.72 -13.63 4.17
C LEU A 188 8.76 -12.98 3.17
N VAL A 189 8.93 -13.19 1.86
CA VAL A 189 7.99 -12.68 0.85
C VAL A 189 6.59 -13.24 1.08
N ILE A 190 6.43 -14.54 1.31
CA ILE A 190 5.11 -15.14 1.57
C ILE A 190 4.48 -14.55 2.83
N LEU A 191 5.20 -14.59 3.96
CA LEU A 191 4.65 -14.13 5.25
C LEU A 191 4.28 -12.64 5.21
N THR A 192 5.18 -11.81 4.68
CA THR A 192 4.93 -10.36 4.60
C THR A 192 3.81 -10.00 3.63
N SER A 193 3.65 -10.76 2.52
CA SER A 193 2.54 -10.57 1.58
C SER A 193 1.19 -10.92 2.19
N LEU A 194 1.12 -11.98 3.00
CA LEU A 194 -0.10 -12.35 3.71
C LEU A 194 -0.48 -11.30 4.78
N VAL A 195 0.50 -10.80 5.54
CA VAL A 195 0.28 -9.71 6.50
C VAL A 195 -0.15 -8.44 5.77
N PHE A 196 0.54 -8.07 4.68
CA PHE A 196 0.20 -6.91 3.86
C PHE A 196 -1.23 -6.98 3.33
N GLY A 197 -1.65 -8.15 2.82
CA GLY A 197 -3.03 -8.39 2.41
C GLY A 197 -4.02 -8.27 3.56
N ALA A 198 -3.71 -8.84 4.73
CA ALA A 198 -4.57 -8.76 5.92
C ALA A 198 -4.81 -7.31 6.38
N LEU A 199 -3.82 -6.42 6.23
CA LEU A 199 -3.97 -4.99 6.50
C LEU A 199 -4.92 -4.26 5.52
N HIS A 200 -5.27 -4.89 4.41
CA HIS A 200 -6.26 -4.36 3.45
C HIS A 200 -7.69 -4.86 3.73
N LEU A 201 -7.93 -5.44 4.91
CA LEU A 201 -9.27 -5.84 5.40
C LEU A 201 -10.35 -4.73 5.25
N PRO A 202 -10.06 -3.43 5.46
CA PRO A 202 -11.05 -2.37 5.23
C PRO A 202 -11.62 -2.34 3.81
N GLN A 203 -10.86 -2.82 2.82
CA GLN A 203 -11.27 -2.88 1.40
C GLN A 203 -12.18 -4.07 1.08
N GLY A 204 -12.38 -5.00 2.04
CA GLY A 204 -13.12 -6.24 1.86
C GLY A 204 -12.22 -7.43 1.46
N ALA A 205 -12.83 -8.60 1.26
CA ALA A 205 -12.10 -9.83 0.95
C ALA A 205 -11.28 -9.71 -0.36
N TRP A 206 -11.82 -9.03 -1.35
CA TRP A 206 -11.09 -8.77 -2.60
C TRP A 206 -9.86 -7.89 -2.38
N GLY A 207 -9.96 -6.89 -1.50
CA GLY A 207 -8.82 -6.05 -1.10
C GLY A 207 -7.69 -6.87 -0.48
N ILE A 208 -8.01 -7.85 0.39
CA ILE A 208 -7.05 -8.77 0.99
C ILE A 208 -6.31 -9.56 -0.10
N VAL A 209 -7.06 -10.19 -1.02
CA VAL A 209 -6.47 -11.00 -2.09
C VAL A 209 -5.61 -10.16 -3.03
N GLY A 210 -6.14 -9.04 -3.52
CA GLY A 210 -5.42 -8.15 -4.42
C GLY A 210 -4.14 -7.58 -3.80
N ALA A 211 -4.22 -7.15 -2.54
CA ALA A 211 -3.05 -6.65 -1.82
C ALA A 211 -2.03 -7.75 -1.50
N SER A 212 -2.45 -8.99 -1.21
CA SER A 212 -1.51 -10.11 -1.04
C SER A 212 -0.74 -10.40 -2.33
N ILE A 213 -1.42 -10.40 -3.48
CA ILE A 213 -0.77 -10.57 -4.80
C ILE A 213 0.21 -9.41 -5.06
N ALA A 214 -0.22 -8.17 -4.86
CA ALA A 214 0.62 -7.00 -5.01
C ALA A 214 1.83 -7.06 -4.06
N GLY A 215 1.61 -7.46 -2.81
CA GLY A 215 2.63 -7.67 -1.81
C GLY A 215 3.71 -8.64 -2.24
N ALA A 216 3.31 -9.77 -2.82
CA ALA A 216 4.25 -10.77 -3.36
C ALA A 216 5.07 -10.22 -4.54
N ILE A 217 4.42 -9.52 -5.48
CA ILE A 217 5.10 -8.92 -6.63
C ILE A 217 6.11 -7.85 -6.18
N PHE A 218 5.75 -6.96 -5.25
CA PHE A 218 6.66 -5.94 -4.73
C PHE A 218 7.79 -6.56 -3.90
N GLY A 219 7.52 -7.64 -3.14
CA GLY A 219 8.55 -8.39 -2.42
C GLY A 219 9.56 -9.06 -3.36
N LEU A 220 9.09 -9.68 -4.44
CA LEU A 220 9.95 -10.26 -5.48
C LEU A 220 10.76 -9.18 -6.20
N LEU A 221 10.14 -8.04 -6.51
CA LEU A 221 10.81 -6.90 -7.14
C LEU A 221 11.91 -6.32 -6.23
N PHE A 222 11.66 -6.23 -4.92
CA PHE A 222 12.67 -5.85 -3.93
C PHE A 222 13.86 -6.82 -3.93
N LEU A 223 13.60 -8.14 -3.96
CA LEU A 223 14.67 -9.15 -4.00
C LEU A 223 15.44 -9.12 -5.31
N PHE A 224 14.80 -8.76 -6.41
CA PHE A 224 15.45 -8.69 -7.73
C PHE A 224 16.33 -7.45 -7.87
N GLU A 225 15.83 -6.29 -7.46
CA GLU A 225 16.53 -5.00 -7.58
C GLU A 225 17.46 -4.69 -6.39
N HIS A 226 17.33 -5.41 -5.26
CA HIS A 226 18.01 -5.10 -4.00
C HIS A 226 17.81 -3.63 -3.56
N SER A 227 16.66 -3.07 -3.86
CA SER A 227 16.30 -1.66 -3.60
C SER A 227 14.81 -1.52 -3.34
N VAL A 228 14.45 -0.56 -2.47
CA VAL A 228 13.05 -0.20 -2.20
C VAL A 228 12.47 0.73 -3.27
N LEU A 229 13.30 1.32 -4.14
CA LEU A 229 12.84 2.33 -5.11
C LEU A 229 11.87 1.74 -6.15
N ALA A 230 12.24 0.62 -6.78
CA ALA A 230 11.40 -0.02 -7.80
C ALA A 230 10.03 -0.46 -7.23
N PRO A 231 9.95 -1.17 -6.07
CA PRO A 231 8.67 -1.47 -5.45
C PRO A 231 7.89 -0.23 -5.02
N MET A 232 8.52 0.84 -4.51
CA MET A 232 7.83 2.11 -4.20
C MET A 232 7.14 2.69 -5.43
N VAL A 233 7.85 2.74 -6.56
CA VAL A 233 7.29 3.26 -7.82
C VAL A 233 6.16 2.37 -8.33
N ALA A 234 6.36 1.05 -8.33
CA ALA A 234 5.35 0.09 -8.78
C ALA A 234 4.07 0.19 -7.93
N HIS A 235 4.22 0.28 -6.63
CA HIS A 235 3.12 0.42 -5.68
C HIS A 235 2.36 1.73 -5.88
N TYR A 236 3.08 2.85 -5.96
CA TYR A 236 2.48 4.16 -6.18
C TYR A 236 1.69 4.21 -7.50
N VAL A 237 2.30 3.74 -8.59
CA VAL A 237 1.67 3.74 -9.92
C VAL A 237 0.44 2.83 -9.95
N ALA A 238 0.51 1.63 -9.35
CA ALA A 238 -0.62 0.72 -9.28
C ALA A 238 -1.81 1.33 -8.52
N ASN A 239 -1.57 1.92 -7.35
CA ASN A 239 -2.62 2.55 -6.54
C ASN A 239 -3.21 3.78 -7.23
N LEU A 240 -2.37 4.66 -7.78
CA LEU A 240 -2.82 5.86 -8.47
C LEU A 240 -3.66 5.51 -9.70
N LEU A 241 -3.23 4.50 -10.48
CA LEU A 241 -3.97 4.03 -11.64
C LEU A 241 -5.35 3.48 -11.26
N GLN A 242 -5.44 2.67 -10.19
CA GLN A 242 -6.72 2.13 -9.74
C GLN A 242 -7.68 3.24 -9.31
N ILE A 243 -7.21 4.24 -8.55
CA ILE A 243 -8.04 5.39 -8.15
C ILE A 243 -8.47 6.20 -9.38
N MET A 244 -7.56 6.44 -10.32
CA MET A 244 -7.85 7.17 -11.55
C MET A 244 -8.90 6.46 -12.41
N LEU A 245 -8.77 5.14 -12.59
CA LEU A 245 -9.73 4.36 -13.38
C LEU A 245 -11.13 4.40 -12.76
N VAL A 246 -11.23 4.26 -11.44
CA VAL A 246 -12.53 4.33 -10.76
C VAL A 246 -13.10 5.75 -10.84
N PHE A 247 -12.29 6.78 -10.63
CA PHE A 247 -12.71 8.18 -10.74
C PHE A 247 -13.26 8.50 -12.13
N ARG A 248 -12.54 8.10 -13.21
CA ARG A 248 -12.97 8.30 -14.59
C ARG A 248 -14.26 7.56 -14.95
N LEU A 249 -14.47 6.37 -14.37
CA LEU A 249 -15.70 5.61 -14.60
C LEU A 249 -16.94 6.25 -13.95
N LEU A 250 -16.75 7.01 -12.87
CA LEU A 250 -17.82 7.72 -12.19
C LEU A 250 -18.14 9.09 -12.83
N ASP A 251 -17.12 9.77 -13.40
CA ASP A 251 -17.26 11.04 -14.13
C ASP A 251 -17.71 10.86 -15.60
N GLY A 252 -17.91 9.62 -16.06
CA GLY A 252 -18.35 9.31 -17.42
C GLY A 252 -19.72 9.92 -17.76
N PRO A 253 -20.12 9.99 -19.06
CA PRO A 253 -21.24 10.80 -19.60
C PRO A 253 -22.64 10.45 -19.07
N HIS A 254 -22.76 9.62 -18.04
CA HIS A 254 -24.02 9.29 -17.40
C HIS A 254 -24.41 10.21 -16.23
N SER A 255 -23.53 11.12 -15.75
CA SER A 255 -23.86 12.03 -14.65
C SER A 255 -24.52 13.34 -15.09
N SER A 256 -24.62 13.61 -16.39
CA SER A 256 -25.33 14.77 -16.93
C SER A 256 -26.70 14.37 -17.48
N LYS A 257 -27.64 14.04 -16.60
CA LYS A 257 -29.07 14.24 -16.87
C LYS A 257 -29.53 15.51 -16.15
N PRO A 258 -29.45 16.71 -16.78
CA PRO A 258 -30.25 17.85 -16.35
C PRO A 258 -31.66 17.57 -16.88
N GLY A 259 -32.58 17.14 -16.04
CA GLY A 259 -33.93 16.89 -16.53
C GLY A 259 -34.96 16.38 -15.53
N ALA A 260 -34.60 16.17 -14.24
CA ALA A 260 -35.57 15.66 -13.27
C ALA A 260 -36.22 16.74 -12.39
N GLU A 261 -35.75 18.00 -12.45
CA GLU A 261 -36.33 19.08 -11.61
C GLU A 261 -37.44 19.89 -12.27
N THR A 262 -37.67 19.75 -13.59
CA THR A 262 -38.76 20.48 -14.28
C THR A 262 -40.09 19.79 -14.21
N GLY A 263 -40.15 18.51 -13.78
CA GLY A 263 -41.42 17.78 -13.68
C GLY A 263 -42.24 18.10 -12.43
N VAL A 264 -41.60 18.39 -11.32
CA VAL A 264 -42.32 18.65 -10.04
C VAL A 264 -42.88 20.05 -9.97
N ARG A 265 -42.23 21.06 -10.57
CA ARG A 265 -42.75 22.44 -10.61
C ARG A 265 -43.97 22.65 -11.52
N ARG A 266 -44.24 21.75 -12.48
CA ARG A 266 -45.41 21.84 -13.34
C ARG A 266 -46.68 21.25 -12.72
N LEU A 267 -46.56 20.38 -11.72
CA LEU A 267 -47.71 19.81 -11.02
C LEU A 267 -48.21 20.72 -9.91
N GLU A 268 -47.34 21.54 -9.30
CA GLU A 268 -47.76 22.52 -8.29
C GLU A 268 -48.40 23.79 -8.88
N ALA A 269 -48.05 24.16 -10.11
CA ALA A 269 -48.64 25.32 -10.79
C ALA A 269 -50.03 25.01 -11.41
N GLY A 270 -50.36 23.72 -11.59
CA GLY A 270 -51.67 23.30 -12.12
C GLY A 270 -52.76 23.09 -11.07
N SER A 271 -52.40 23.01 -9.79
CA SER A 271 -53.33 22.77 -8.68
C SER A 271 -53.97 24.07 -8.15
N ASN A 272 -53.33 25.24 -8.34
CA ASN A 272 -53.83 26.52 -7.83
C ASN A 272 -54.69 27.31 -8.84
N ALA A 273 -54.97 26.75 -10.02
CA ALA A 273 -55.83 27.39 -11.03
C ALA A 273 -57.25 26.78 -11.11
N ALA A 274 -57.64 25.90 -10.19
CA ALA A 274 -58.93 25.22 -10.17
C ALA A 274 -59.79 25.58 -8.94
N GLU A 275 -59.38 26.57 -8.15
CA GLU A 275 -60.16 27.06 -6.97
C GLU A 275 -60.39 28.58 -7.03
N GLU A 276 -60.63 29.18 -8.22
CA GLU A 276 -61.31 30.50 -8.32
C GLU A 276 -62.57 30.40 -9.19
#